data_a47ea05c28f877deb667c789f199f4d5
#
_entry.id   a47ea05c28f877deb667c789f199f4d5
#
_cell.length_a   1.000
_cell.length_b   1.000
_cell.length_c   1.000
_cell.angle_alpha   90.00
_cell.angle_beta   90.00
_cell.angle_gamma   90.00
#
_symmetry.space_group_name_H-M   'P 1'
#
loop_
_entity.id
_entity.type
_entity.pdbx_description
1 polymer ?
#
loop_
_entity_poly.entity_id
_entity_poly.type
_entity_poly.pdbx_seq_one_letter_code
_entity_poly.pdbx_strand_id
1 'polypeptide(L)'
;MIGASISRWTMSYFAMALAWLFVALALMVAGFGYPAAHLASPDTLVLVHVVCIGWLSEAMCGALFQFVPVLVAKPLFSEKWALPALGLLTAGLAALLAGFLGLGGRLPARLWLLPVGAVLLIAGFGLVVVDLGLTAWRRPAGPARFVLVGLASLCATAAFGAVFAFSHAGWAGSVGERILATGVPLHAIAGLGGWLTLTAMGVSYRLLSMFMLSPDVDDRKSNMTLAAGALAIAVAVAGGILAIWLFSGLKVVLSITAVLGLATTALYGRDVIGIFRGRKRRQLELNTRMAVLSFASLAGAALLGVVLVLTGAFAAHVGAFVFLAIFGWLSGLILAKLYKIVAFLTWLETYGPVMGRAPTPRVQDLVSEARASKWFVIYYVAVWSGTLMLLAGQPWAFRAAAAMMTVGLVGIVREVIRARRLADVESPLRLPDGACAPHLLCARN
;
A
#
# COMPACT_ATOMS: atom_id res chain seq x y z
N MET A 1 -5.92 -24.67 18.55
CA MET A 1 -5.69 -23.49 17.73
C MET A 1 -4.45 -23.75 16.90
N ILE A 2 -4.59 -23.74 15.61
CA ILE A 2 -3.46 -23.84 14.68
C ILE A 2 -2.60 -22.62 14.96
N GLY A 3 -1.36 -22.82 15.42
CA GLY A 3 -0.45 -21.74 15.75
C GLY A 3 -0.23 -20.88 14.50
N ALA A 4 -0.83 -19.71 14.48
CA ALA A 4 -0.48 -18.68 13.53
C ALA A 4 0.98 -18.30 13.85
N SER A 5 1.93 -18.87 13.10
CA SER A 5 3.33 -18.45 13.22
C SER A 5 3.39 -16.96 12.87
N ILE A 6 3.93 -16.17 13.79
CA ILE A 6 4.15 -14.76 13.52
C ILE A 6 5.34 -14.69 12.57
N SER A 7 5.16 -14.05 11.41
CA SER A 7 6.30 -13.80 10.54
C SER A 7 7.31 -12.89 11.27
N ARG A 8 8.52 -13.42 11.45
CA ARG A 8 9.59 -12.77 12.23
C ARG A 8 9.87 -11.32 11.80
N TRP A 9 9.76 -11.02 10.52
CA TRP A 9 10.23 -9.77 9.92
C TRP A 9 9.13 -8.76 9.58
N THR A 10 7.86 -9.07 9.84
CA THR A 10 6.74 -8.17 9.56
C THR A 10 6.91 -6.79 10.21
N MET A 11 7.42 -6.74 11.46
CA MET A 11 7.67 -5.47 12.15
C MET A 11 8.80 -4.65 11.49
N SER A 12 9.83 -5.31 10.94
CA SER A 12 10.91 -4.63 10.21
C SER A 12 10.40 -3.98 8.93
N TYR A 13 9.53 -4.66 8.19
CA TYR A 13 8.86 -4.10 7.02
C TYR A 13 8.03 -2.87 7.37
N PHE A 14 7.23 -2.94 8.44
CA PHE A 14 6.41 -1.80 8.87
C PHE A 14 7.26 -0.62 9.34
N ALA A 15 8.36 -0.89 10.06
CA ALA A 15 9.26 0.16 10.52
C ALA A 15 9.96 0.86 9.34
N MET A 16 10.45 0.10 8.35
CA MET A 16 11.09 0.64 7.16
C MET A 16 10.10 1.43 6.30
N ALA A 17 8.90 0.88 6.07
CA ALA A 17 7.85 1.55 5.34
C ALA A 17 7.45 2.89 6.00
N LEU A 18 7.28 2.92 7.33
CA LEU A 18 7.00 4.17 8.06
C LEU A 18 8.15 5.17 7.94
N ALA A 19 9.41 4.73 7.97
CA ALA A 19 10.55 5.61 7.74
C ALA A 19 10.47 6.26 6.35
N TRP A 20 10.17 5.49 5.30
CA TRP A 20 9.96 6.03 3.95
C TRP A 20 8.77 6.99 3.86
N LEU A 21 7.68 6.73 4.59
CA LEU A 21 6.56 7.67 4.65
C LEU A 21 6.97 9.00 5.29
N PHE A 22 7.78 8.98 6.35
CA PHE A 22 8.33 10.21 6.93
C PHE A 22 9.23 10.96 5.93
N VAL A 23 10.07 10.25 5.18
CA VAL A 23 10.88 10.85 4.12
C VAL A 23 9.98 11.50 3.06
N ALA A 24 8.94 10.81 2.59
CA ALA A 24 7.98 11.36 1.63
C ALA A 24 7.33 12.65 2.12
N LEU A 25 6.81 12.65 3.36
CA LEU A 25 6.16 13.84 3.94
C LEU A 25 7.16 14.97 4.16
N ALA A 26 8.40 14.68 4.56
CA ALA A 26 9.45 15.70 4.69
C ALA A 26 9.78 16.35 3.33
N LEU A 27 9.87 15.56 2.26
CA LEU A 27 10.05 16.07 0.89
C LEU A 27 8.88 16.96 0.46
N MET A 28 7.63 16.55 0.73
CA MET A 28 6.45 17.35 0.41
C MET A 28 6.40 18.66 1.20
N VAL A 29 6.74 18.66 2.49
CA VAL A 29 6.85 19.86 3.33
C VAL A 29 7.95 20.78 2.81
N ALA A 30 9.09 20.23 2.39
CA ALA A 30 10.16 21.00 1.78
C ALA A 30 9.79 21.59 0.41
N GLY A 31 8.69 21.13 -0.22
CA GLY A 31 8.30 21.54 -1.57
C GLY A 31 9.14 20.86 -2.65
N PHE A 32 9.60 19.64 -2.41
CA PHE A 32 10.36 18.84 -3.37
C PHE A 32 9.40 17.97 -4.19
N GLY A 33 9.58 17.97 -5.51
CA GLY A 33 8.71 17.26 -6.44
C GLY A 33 7.36 17.95 -6.64
N TYR A 34 6.33 17.18 -7.01
CA TYR A 34 5.00 17.70 -7.24
C TYR A 34 4.35 18.25 -5.95
N PRO A 35 3.62 19.38 -5.96
CA PRO A 35 3.23 20.22 -7.11
C PRO A 35 4.25 21.31 -7.50
N ALA A 36 5.35 21.45 -6.79
CA ALA A 36 6.34 22.48 -7.09
C ALA A 36 7.11 22.18 -8.39
N ALA A 37 7.22 20.91 -8.76
CA ALA A 37 7.80 20.43 -10.01
C ALA A 37 6.75 19.70 -10.86
N HIS A 38 6.98 19.59 -12.16
CA HIS A 38 6.10 18.86 -13.07
C HIS A 38 6.03 17.36 -12.72
N LEU A 39 4.89 16.70 -13.04
CA LEU A 39 4.68 15.27 -12.74
C LEU A 39 5.79 14.35 -13.33
N ALA A 40 6.29 14.65 -14.51
CA ALA A 40 7.35 13.89 -15.16
C ALA A 40 8.77 14.30 -14.75
N SER A 41 8.94 15.29 -13.85
CA SER A 41 10.26 15.72 -13.40
C SER A 41 10.97 14.66 -12.56
N PRO A 42 12.31 14.56 -12.62
CA PRO A 42 13.08 13.65 -11.79
C PRO A 42 12.80 13.81 -10.29
N ASP A 43 12.62 15.03 -9.80
CA ASP A 43 12.27 15.29 -8.40
C ASP A 43 10.90 14.66 -8.01
N THR A 44 9.92 14.70 -8.92
CA THR A 44 8.61 14.04 -8.69
C THR A 44 8.76 12.53 -8.76
N LEU A 45 9.61 11.99 -9.66
CA LEU A 45 9.87 10.55 -9.71
C LEU A 45 10.50 10.06 -8.39
N VAL A 46 11.40 10.83 -7.76
CA VAL A 46 11.91 10.52 -6.42
C VAL A 46 10.76 10.40 -5.43
N LEU A 47 9.91 11.42 -5.33
CA LEU A 47 8.79 11.44 -4.37
C LEU A 47 7.84 10.25 -4.60
N VAL A 48 7.44 10.00 -5.84
CA VAL A 48 6.50 8.92 -6.18
C VAL A 48 7.07 7.55 -5.82
N HIS A 49 8.35 7.27 -6.08
CA HIS A 49 8.94 5.96 -5.79
C HIS A 49 9.21 5.77 -4.29
N VAL A 50 9.56 6.83 -3.55
CA VAL A 50 9.60 6.78 -2.07
C VAL A 50 8.24 6.37 -1.52
N VAL A 51 7.15 6.93 -2.05
CA VAL A 51 5.79 6.60 -1.58
C VAL A 51 5.35 5.20 -2.06
N CYS A 52 5.48 4.91 -3.36
CA CYS A 52 4.91 3.69 -3.94
C CYS A 52 5.72 2.43 -3.61
N ILE A 53 7.06 2.51 -3.61
CA ILE A 53 7.92 1.37 -3.27
C ILE A 53 8.20 1.36 -1.77
N GLY A 54 8.79 2.44 -1.24
CA GLY A 54 9.24 2.49 0.14
C GLY A 54 8.10 2.41 1.14
N TRP A 55 7.05 3.22 0.98
CA TRP A 55 5.93 3.18 1.92
C TRP A 55 4.91 2.08 1.59
N LEU A 56 4.25 2.18 0.44
CA LEU A 56 3.08 1.33 0.15
C LEU A 56 3.46 -0.12 -0.11
N SER A 57 4.49 -0.37 -0.96
CA SER A 57 4.85 -1.74 -1.32
C SER A 57 5.55 -2.47 -0.18
N GLU A 58 6.46 -1.83 0.57
CA GLU A 58 7.09 -2.48 1.73
C GLU A 58 6.06 -2.77 2.81
N ALA A 59 5.14 -1.84 3.12
CA ALA A 59 4.05 -2.08 4.08
C ALA A 59 3.14 -3.24 3.63
N MET A 60 2.80 -3.29 2.32
CA MET A 60 1.99 -4.36 1.75
C MET A 60 2.71 -5.71 1.83
N CYS A 61 3.99 -5.79 1.47
CA CYS A 61 4.79 -7.02 1.59
C CYS A 61 4.83 -7.51 3.03
N GLY A 62 5.11 -6.63 4.00
CA GLY A 62 5.12 -6.98 5.42
C GLY A 62 3.77 -7.52 5.90
N ALA A 63 2.67 -6.90 5.47
CA ALA A 63 1.33 -7.37 5.79
C ALA A 63 1.04 -8.74 5.13
N LEU A 64 1.42 -8.94 3.86
CA LEU A 64 1.15 -10.18 3.13
C LEU A 64 1.95 -11.36 3.69
N PHE A 65 3.20 -11.19 4.12
CA PHE A 65 3.96 -12.25 4.79
C PHE A 65 3.25 -12.75 6.06
N GLN A 66 2.50 -11.90 6.73
CA GLN A 66 1.70 -12.28 7.89
C GLN A 66 0.34 -12.87 7.48
N PHE A 67 -0.35 -12.29 6.49
CA PHE A 67 -1.75 -12.59 6.21
C PHE A 67 -1.96 -13.69 5.16
N VAL A 68 -1.10 -13.85 4.17
CA VAL A 68 -1.27 -14.91 3.15
C VAL A 68 -1.29 -16.30 3.78
N PRO A 69 -0.39 -16.65 4.74
CA PRO A 69 -0.49 -17.92 5.46
C PRO A 69 -1.84 -18.13 6.15
N VAL A 70 -2.39 -17.07 6.76
CA VAL A 70 -3.70 -17.11 7.44
C VAL A 70 -4.84 -17.28 6.43
N LEU A 71 -4.78 -16.60 5.28
CA LEU A 71 -5.80 -16.71 4.23
C LEU A 71 -5.92 -18.12 3.67
N VAL A 72 -4.80 -18.82 3.48
CA VAL A 72 -4.77 -20.16 2.87
C VAL A 72 -4.68 -21.29 3.89
N ALA A 73 -4.53 -20.96 5.19
CA ALA A 73 -4.27 -21.91 6.28
C ALA A 73 -3.07 -22.83 6.00
N LYS A 74 -1.99 -22.27 5.45
CA LYS A 74 -0.73 -22.94 5.15
C LYS A 74 0.45 -22.04 5.51
N PRO A 75 1.60 -22.60 5.97
CA PRO A 75 2.80 -21.80 6.24
C PRO A 75 3.34 -21.16 4.94
N LEU A 76 4.15 -20.12 5.08
CA LEU A 76 4.91 -19.52 3.99
C LEU A 76 5.74 -20.61 3.27
N PHE A 77 5.96 -20.43 1.99
CA PHE A 77 6.84 -21.30 1.23
C PHE A 77 8.26 -21.24 1.80
N SER A 78 8.76 -20.05 2.14
CA SER A 78 10.06 -19.86 2.77
C SER A 78 10.11 -18.63 3.69
N GLU A 79 10.13 -18.81 5.00
CA GLU A 79 10.32 -17.71 5.96
C GLU A 79 11.68 -17.01 5.85
N LYS A 80 12.67 -17.65 5.20
CA LYS A 80 14.04 -17.14 5.08
C LYS A 80 14.17 -15.99 4.06
N TRP A 81 13.21 -15.84 3.15
CA TRP A 81 13.31 -14.86 2.06
C TRP A 81 12.84 -13.47 2.42
N ALA A 82 12.06 -13.32 3.49
CA ALA A 82 11.49 -12.02 3.87
C ALA A 82 12.55 -10.96 4.16
N LEU A 83 13.60 -11.26 4.93
CA LEU A 83 14.64 -10.27 5.24
C LEU A 83 15.54 -9.94 4.03
N PRO A 84 16.05 -10.90 3.25
CA PRO A 84 16.77 -10.61 2.01
C PRO A 84 15.94 -9.76 1.03
N ALA A 85 14.64 -10.04 0.88
CA ALA A 85 13.76 -9.24 0.04
C ALA A 85 13.69 -7.79 0.52
N LEU A 86 13.50 -7.54 1.82
CA LEU A 86 13.50 -6.18 2.38
C LEU A 86 14.83 -5.46 2.09
N GLY A 87 15.97 -6.13 2.28
CA GLY A 87 17.28 -5.55 1.99
C GLY A 87 17.45 -5.16 0.52
N LEU A 88 17.02 -6.05 -0.41
CA LEU A 88 17.08 -5.79 -1.85
C LEU A 88 16.13 -4.67 -2.27
N LEU A 89 14.92 -4.60 -1.72
CA LEU A 89 13.96 -3.53 -2.00
C LEU A 89 14.49 -2.17 -1.55
N THR A 90 15.00 -2.10 -0.32
CA THR A 90 15.55 -0.86 0.25
C THR A 90 16.80 -0.40 -0.53
N ALA A 91 17.73 -1.31 -0.82
CA ALA A 91 18.94 -1.00 -1.59
C ALA A 91 18.61 -0.60 -3.04
N GLY A 92 17.69 -1.33 -3.67
CA GLY A 92 17.22 -1.05 -5.02
C GLY A 92 16.51 0.30 -5.11
N LEU A 93 15.66 0.62 -4.14
CA LEU A 93 15.03 1.94 -4.04
C LEU A 93 16.09 3.03 -3.87
N ALA A 94 17.05 2.89 -2.95
CA ALA A 94 18.10 3.87 -2.76
C ALA A 94 18.92 4.13 -4.03
N ALA A 95 19.29 3.08 -4.78
CA ALA A 95 19.98 3.20 -6.06
C ALA A 95 19.12 3.92 -7.10
N LEU A 96 17.82 3.58 -7.20
CA LEU A 96 16.88 4.21 -8.12
C LEU A 96 16.72 5.71 -7.82
N LEU A 97 16.56 6.07 -6.54
CA LEU A 97 16.45 7.47 -6.11
C LEU A 97 17.71 8.26 -6.41
N ALA A 98 18.90 7.69 -6.15
CA ALA A 98 20.17 8.31 -6.51
C ALA A 98 20.30 8.53 -8.02
N GLY A 99 19.83 7.57 -8.83
CA GLY A 99 19.76 7.72 -10.29
C GLY A 99 18.84 8.85 -10.73
N PHE A 100 17.64 8.99 -10.16
CA PHE A 100 16.74 10.12 -10.46
C PHE A 100 17.31 11.46 -10.01
N LEU A 101 17.96 11.53 -8.85
CA LEU A 101 18.64 12.74 -8.39
C LEU A 101 19.80 13.12 -9.35
N GLY A 102 20.50 12.12 -9.89
CA GLY A 102 21.51 12.33 -10.94
C GLY A 102 20.89 12.82 -12.24
N LEU A 103 19.74 12.24 -12.66
CA LEU A 103 18.99 12.67 -13.84
C LEU A 103 18.48 14.12 -13.71
N GLY A 104 18.12 14.53 -12.49
CA GLY A 104 17.69 15.89 -12.16
C GLY A 104 18.83 16.88 -11.89
N GLY A 105 20.10 16.47 -12.02
CA GLY A 105 21.26 17.33 -11.77
C GLY A 105 21.49 17.68 -10.29
N ARG A 106 20.80 17.01 -9.35
CA ARG A 106 20.98 17.19 -7.90
C ARG A 106 22.22 16.45 -7.37
N LEU A 107 22.59 15.37 -8.04
CA LEU A 107 23.79 14.57 -7.78
C LEU A 107 24.60 14.42 -9.08
N PRO A 108 25.88 14.01 -9.01
CA PRO A 108 26.63 13.65 -10.19
C PRO A 108 25.88 12.61 -11.05
N ALA A 109 25.80 12.81 -12.35
CA ALA A 109 25.02 11.99 -13.28
C ALA A 109 25.57 10.55 -13.38
N ARG A 110 25.18 9.69 -12.47
CA ARG A 110 25.51 8.25 -12.48
C ARG A 110 24.27 7.46 -12.93
N LEU A 111 23.85 7.64 -14.18
CA LEU A 111 22.61 7.06 -14.71
C LEU A 111 22.59 5.53 -14.70
N TRP A 112 23.74 4.86 -14.62
CA TRP A 112 23.85 3.42 -14.43
C TRP A 112 23.22 2.93 -13.11
N LEU A 113 22.99 3.82 -12.12
CA LEU A 113 22.29 3.48 -10.89
C LEU A 113 20.81 3.17 -11.13
N LEU A 114 20.20 3.68 -12.22
CA LEU A 114 18.81 3.36 -12.57
C LEU A 114 18.63 1.87 -12.93
N PRO A 115 19.39 1.28 -13.90
CA PRO A 115 19.33 -0.15 -14.15
C PRO A 115 19.72 -1.00 -12.95
N VAL A 116 20.75 -0.62 -12.18
CA VAL A 116 21.13 -1.34 -10.95
C VAL A 116 19.97 -1.37 -9.95
N GLY A 117 19.34 -0.20 -9.70
CA GLY A 117 18.15 -0.12 -8.85
C GLY A 117 17.01 -1.01 -9.35
N ALA A 118 16.74 -1.01 -10.67
CA ALA A 118 15.73 -1.86 -11.27
C ALA A 118 16.02 -3.36 -11.07
N VAL A 119 17.27 -3.81 -11.27
CA VAL A 119 17.67 -5.22 -11.07
C VAL A 119 17.50 -5.64 -9.60
N LEU A 120 17.94 -4.79 -8.65
CA LEU A 120 17.78 -5.07 -7.22
C LEU A 120 16.31 -5.13 -6.82
N LEU A 121 15.47 -4.22 -7.34
CA LEU A 121 14.02 -4.21 -7.10
C LEU A 121 13.35 -5.45 -7.70
N ILE A 122 13.71 -5.86 -8.92
CA ILE A 122 13.20 -7.09 -9.53
C ILE A 122 13.61 -8.30 -8.69
N ALA A 123 14.83 -8.37 -8.21
CA ALA A 123 15.28 -9.47 -7.35
C ALA A 123 14.50 -9.49 -6.02
N GLY A 124 14.33 -8.33 -5.36
CA GLY A 124 13.59 -8.22 -4.10
C GLY A 124 12.11 -8.57 -4.27
N PHE A 125 11.42 -7.96 -5.24
CA PHE A 125 10.04 -8.29 -5.56
C PHE A 125 9.89 -9.72 -6.09
N GLY A 126 10.88 -10.24 -6.82
CA GLY A 126 10.91 -11.64 -7.27
C GLY A 126 10.85 -12.63 -6.11
N LEU A 127 11.64 -12.40 -5.04
CA LEU A 127 11.55 -13.21 -3.81
C LEU A 127 10.14 -13.13 -3.18
N VAL A 128 9.55 -11.92 -3.11
CA VAL A 128 8.19 -11.73 -2.58
C VAL A 128 7.16 -12.46 -3.45
N VAL A 129 7.22 -12.30 -4.78
CA VAL A 129 6.28 -12.90 -5.74
C VAL A 129 6.34 -14.42 -5.69
N VAL A 130 7.54 -15.00 -5.65
CA VAL A 130 7.70 -16.46 -5.60
C VAL A 130 7.21 -17.00 -4.26
N ASP A 131 7.59 -16.40 -3.14
CA ASP A 131 7.21 -16.91 -1.82
C ASP A 131 5.69 -16.80 -1.59
N LEU A 132 5.13 -15.62 -1.76
CA LEU A 132 3.70 -15.39 -1.56
C LEU A 132 2.86 -16.05 -2.65
N GLY A 133 3.33 -16.06 -3.90
CA GLY A 133 2.67 -16.71 -5.03
C GLY A 133 2.54 -18.21 -4.84
N LEU A 134 3.63 -18.91 -4.51
CA LEU A 134 3.61 -20.34 -4.23
C LEU A 134 2.78 -20.65 -2.97
N THR A 135 2.83 -19.79 -1.96
CA THR A 135 2.01 -19.95 -0.75
C THR A 135 0.52 -19.82 -1.08
N ALA A 136 0.12 -18.77 -1.81
CA ALA A 136 -1.27 -18.52 -2.19
C ALA A 136 -1.80 -19.55 -3.19
N TRP A 137 -0.96 -20.05 -4.12
CA TRP A 137 -1.32 -21.03 -5.13
C TRP A 137 -1.73 -22.39 -4.55
N ARG A 138 -1.23 -22.71 -3.36
CA ARG A 138 -1.59 -23.98 -2.66
C ARG A 138 -3.09 -24.09 -2.36
N ARG A 139 -3.80 -22.96 -2.25
CA ARG A 139 -5.24 -22.91 -2.03
C ARG A 139 -5.84 -21.59 -2.58
N PRO A 140 -5.99 -21.47 -3.92
CA PRO A 140 -6.39 -20.22 -4.57
C PRO A 140 -7.91 -19.98 -4.43
N ALA A 141 -8.40 -19.75 -3.22
CA ALA A 141 -9.80 -19.50 -2.93
C ALA A 141 -10.00 -18.11 -2.30
N GLY A 142 -11.15 -17.51 -2.53
CA GLY A 142 -11.54 -16.24 -1.92
C GLY A 142 -10.49 -15.13 -2.09
N PRO A 143 -10.12 -14.43 -1.02
CA PRO A 143 -9.19 -13.30 -1.03
C PRO A 143 -7.79 -13.61 -1.58
N ALA A 144 -7.32 -14.87 -1.50
CA ALA A 144 -6.01 -15.26 -2.03
C ALA A 144 -5.90 -15.06 -3.56
N ARG A 145 -7.00 -15.14 -4.30
CA ARG A 145 -7.03 -14.89 -5.75
C ARG A 145 -6.69 -13.43 -6.08
N PHE A 146 -7.16 -12.49 -5.26
CA PHE A 146 -6.82 -11.06 -5.41
C PHE A 146 -5.31 -10.83 -5.21
N VAL A 147 -4.69 -11.53 -4.25
CA VAL A 147 -3.25 -11.46 -4.03
C VAL A 147 -2.50 -11.99 -5.25
N LEU A 148 -2.93 -13.11 -5.85
CA LEU A 148 -2.29 -13.66 -7.05
C LEU A 148 -2.36 -12.69 -8.24
N VAL A 149 -3.52 -12.06 -8.48
CA VAL A 149 -3.66 -11.03 -9.53
C VAL A 149 -2.80 -9.80 -9.20
N GLY A 150 -2.75 -9.39 -7.93
CA GLY A 150 -1.87 -8.31 -7.47
C GLY A 150 -0.39 -8.61 -7.70
N LEU A 151 0.07 -9.83 -7.39
CA LEU A 151 1.46 -10.26 -7.64
C LEU A 151 1.78 -10.30 -9.15
N ALA A 152 0.86 -10.77 -10.00
CA ALA A 152 1.02 -10.69 -11.44
C ALA A 152 1.12 -9.24 -11.94
N SER A 153 0.32 -8.34 -11.37
CA SER A 153 0.38 -6.90 -11.65
C SER A 153 1.69 -6.28 -11.19
N LEU A 154 2.24 -6.74 -10.05
CA LEU A 154 3.56 -6.32 -9.57
C LEU A 154 4.67 -6.71 -10.55
N CYS A 155 4.60 -7.92 -11.13
CA CYS A 155 5.54 -8.34 -12.18
C CYS A 155 5.47 -7.41 -13.41
N ALA A 156 4.26 -7.06 -13.86
CA ALA A 156 4.08 -6.12 -14.97
C ALA A 156 4.63 -4.71 -14.62
N THR A 157 4.36 -4.23 -13.39
CA THR A 157 4.89 -2.96 -12.89
C THR A 157 6.41 -2.96 -12.88
N ALA A 158 7.03 -4.00 -12.35
CA ALA A 158 8.49 -4.13 -12.29
C ALA A 158 9.10 -4.21 -13.70
N ALA A 159 8.46 -4.91 -14.64
CA ALA A 159 8.92 -5.01 -16.03
C ALA A 159 8.90 -3.63 -16.73
N PHE A 160 7.80 -2.87 -16.64
CA PHE A 160 7.74 -1.50 -17.16
C PHE A 160 8.79 -0.61 -16.50
N GLY A 161 8.92 -0.66 -15.17
CA GLY A 161 9.90 0.13 -14.42
C GLY A 161 11.33 -0.17 -14.83
N ALA A 162 11.65 -1.44 -15.09
CA ALA A 162 12.96 -1.82 -15.62
C ALA A 162 13.20 -1.25 -17.01
N VAL A 163 12.25 -1.39 -17.93
CA VAL A 163 12.39 -0.79 -19.27
C VAL A 163 12.63 0.71 -19.17
N PHE A 164 11.91 1.43 -18.30
CA PHE A 164 12.12 2.87 -18.11
C PHE A 164 13.51 3.19 -17.53
N ALA A 165 13.98 2.43 -16.54
CA ALA A 165 15.28 2.61 -15.94
C ALA A 165 16.42 2.38 -16.93
N PHE A 166 16.32 1.34 -17.75
CA PHE A 166 17.28 1.05 -18.82
C PHE A 166 17.23 2.09 -19.94
N SER A 167 16.03 2.60 -20.29
CA SER A 167 15.87 3.66 -21.30
C SER A 167 16.48 4.98 -20.84
N HIS A 168 16.26 5.39 -19.59
CA HIS A 168 16.89 6.59 -19.03
C HIS A 168 18.43 6.49 -18.96
N ALA A 169 18.98 5.28 -18.87
CA ALA A 169 20.42 5.03 -18.95
C ALA A 169 20.95 4.94 -20.39
N GLY A 170 20.08 5.03 -21.42
CA GLY A 170 20.45 4.88 -22.81
C GLY A 170 20.72 3.44 -23.26
N TRP A 171 20.26 2.42 -22.50
CA TRP A 171 20.59 1.01 -22.74
C TRP A 171 19.45 0.18 -23.36
N ALA A 172 18.26 0.77 -23.55
CA ALA A 172 17.07 0.01 -24.00
C ALA A 172 16.77 0.13 -25.51
N GLY A 173 17.51 0.95 -26.26
CA GLY A 173 17.29 1.16 -27.69
C GLY A 173 15.93 1.78 -28.03
N SER A 174 15.59 1.84 -29.31
CA SER A 174 14.39 2.53 -29.80
C SER A 174 13.05 1.94 -29.28
N VAL A 175 13.00 0.65 -29.01
CA VAL A 175 11.82 0.00 -28.43
C VAL A 175 11.59 0.48 -26.99
N GLY A 176 12.64 0.51 -26.18
CA GLY A 176 12.56 1.00 -24.81
C GLY A 176 12.18 2.47 -24.74
N GLU A 177 12.74 3.30 -25.60
CA GLU A 177 12.39 4.73 -25.69
C GLU A 177 10.92 4.94 -26.04
N ARG A 178 10.36 4.15 -26.97
CA ARG A 178 8.94 4.18 -27.30
C ARG A 178 8.06 3.81 -26.10
N ILE A 179 8.42 2.75 -25.38
CA ILE A 179 7.69 2.32 -24.20
C ILE A 179 7.81 3.39 -23.10
N LEU A 180 8.96 4.02 -22.90
CA LEU A 180 9.14 5.11 -21.95
C LEU A 180 8.25 6.31 -22.29
N ALA A 181 8.16 6.69 -23.57
CA ALA A 181 7.40 7.87 -24.01
C ALA A 181 5.88 7.74 -23.75
N THR A 182 5.33 6.53 -23.76
CA THR A 182 3.87 6.32 -23.72
C THR A 182 3.40 5.37 -22.64
N GLY A 183 4.29 4.56 -22.05
CA GLY A 183 3.93 3.46 -21.14
C GLY A 183 3.77 3.86 -19.67
N VAL A 184 4.11 5.10 -19.28
CA VAL A 184 4.01 5.55 -17.88
C VAL A 184 2.62 5.34 -17.26
N PRO A 185 1.49 5.64 -17.96
CA PRO A 185 0.17 5.34 -17.42
C PRO A 185 -0.06 3.85 -17.18
N LEU A 186 0.48 2.97 -18.03
CA LEU A 186 0.34 1.52 -17.89
C LEU A 186 1.07 1.00 -16.64
N HIS A 187 2.29 1.49 -16.41
CA HIS A 187 3.07 1.23 -15.20
C HIS A 187 2.32 1.68 -13.94
N ALA A 188 1.77 2.90 -13.95
CA ALA A 188 1.03 3.44 -12.82
C ALA A 188 -0.26 2.64 -12.54
N ILE A 189 -1.02 2.26 -13.57
CA ILE A 189 -2.25 1.46 -13.44
C ILE A 189 -1.90 0.05 -12.92
N ALA A 190 -0.88 -0.60 -13.46
CA ALA A 190 -0.44 -1.91 -12.98
C ALA A 190 -0.01 -1.85 -11.51
N GLY A 191 0.76 -0.80 -11.11
CA GLY A 191 1.24 -0.62 -9.74
C GLY A 191 0.15 -0.21 -8.77
N LEU A 192 -0.47 0.94 -8.97
CA LEU A 192 -1.46 1.49 -8.04
C LEU A 192 -2.80 0.74 -8.12
N GLY A 193 -3.28 0.45 -9.32
CA GLY A 193 -4.55 -0.26 -9.51
C GLY A 193 -4.44 -1.75 -9.25
N GLY A 194 -3.48 -2.41 -9.89
CA GLY A 194 -3.30 -3.87 -9.80
C GLY A 194 -2.62 -4.30 -8.52
N TRP A 195 -1.33 -3.99 -8.37
CA TRP A 195 -0.57 -4.45 -7.22
C TRP A 195 -1.13 -3.96 -5.89
N LEU A 196 -1.32 -2.65 -5.73
CA LEU A 196 -1.71 -2.08 -4.43
C LEU A 196 -3.22 -2.16 -4.18
N THR A 197 -4.05 -1.66 -5.11
CA THR A 197 -5.50 -1.55 -4.87
C THR A 197 -6.20 -2.90 -4.89
N LEU A 198 -6.00 -3.76 -5.90
CA LEU A 198 -6.66 -5.07 -5.93
C LEU A 198 -6.19 -5.96 -4.78
N THR A 199 -4.89 -5.94 -4.43
CA THR A 199 -4.40 -6.68 -3.25
C THR A 199 -5.04 -6.17 -1.97
N ALA A 200 -5.12 -4.84 -1.77
CA ALA A 200 -5.76 -4.23 -0.61
C ALA A 200 -7.26 -4.59 -0.53
N MET A 201 -7.98 -4.58 -1.65
CA MET A 201 -9.37 -5.04 -1.72
C MET A 201 -9.51 -6.50 -1.26
N GLY A 202 -8.66 -7.39 -1.79
CA GLY A 202 -8.68 -8.82 -1.44
C GLY A 202 -8.43 -9.05 0.05
N VAL A 203 -7.36 -8.48 0.61
CA VAL A 203 -7.03 -8.61 2.03
C VAL A 203 -8.12 -8.00 2.91
N SER A 204 -8.70 -6.88 2.47
CA SER A 204 -9.74 -6.19 3.24
C SER A 204 -11.03 -7.01 3.37
N TYR A 205 -11.43 -7.80 2.39
CA TYR A 205 -12.60 -8.69 2.50
C TYR A 205 -12.50 -9.56 3.77
N ARG A 206 -11.36 -10.19 4.00
CA ARG A 206 -11.17 -11.04 5.18
C ARG A 206 -11.05 -10.23 6.47
N LEU A 207 -10.26 -9.15 6.45
CA LEU A 207 -10.05 -8.34 7.65
C LEU A 207 -11.31 -7.61 8.09
N LEU A 208 -12.13 -7.11 7.17
CA LEU A 208 -13.37 -6.42 7.51
C LEU A 208 -14.38 -7.39 8.11
N SER A 209 -14.64 -8.55 7.47
CA SER A 209 -15.54 -9.57 8.01
C SER A 209 -15.11 -10.01 9.41
N MET A 210 -13.82 -10.25 9.61
CA MET A 210 -13.27 -10.67 10.90
C MET A 210 -13.44 -9.59 11.99
N PHE A 211 -13.09 -8.33 11.71
CA PHE A 211 -13.14 -7.26 12.72
C PHE A 211 -14.57 -6.78 13.01
N MET A 212 -15.49 -6.89 12.06
CA MET A 212 -16.89 -6.52 12.24
C MET A 212 -17.77 -7.68 12.70
N LEU A 213 -17.22 -8.90 12.79
CA LEU A 213 -17.99 -10.14 13.05
C LEU A 213 -19.15 -10.26 12.05
N SER A 214 -18.89 -9.98 10.79
CA SER A 214 -19.83 -10.11 9.68
C SER A 214 -19.62 -11.45 8.98
N PRO A 215 -20.65 -12.03 8.36
CA PRO A 215 -20.49 -13.14 7.42
C PRO A 215 -19.47 -12.78 6.34
N ASP A 216 -18.72 -13.76 5.86
CA ASP A 216 -17.83 -13.59 4.70
C ASP A 216 -18.68 -13.24 3.46
N VAL A 217 -18.09 -12.47 2.56
CA VAL A 217 -18.75 -12.12 1.30
C VAL A 217 -18.90 -13.36 0.43
N ASP A 218 -20.07 -13.49 -0.21
CA ASP A 218 -20.32 -14.55 -1.18
C ASP A 218 -19.22 -14.59 -2.26
N ASP A 219 -18.67 -15.77 -2.51
CA ASP A 219 -17.61 -15.99 -3.50
C ASP A 219 -18.00 -15.49 -4.90
N ARG A 220 -19.28 -15.60 -5.29
CA ARG A 220 -19.74 -15.08 -6.59
C ARG A 220 -19.57 -13.55 -6.67
N LYS A 221 -19.93 -12.83 -5.60
CA LYS A 221 -19.82 -11.36 -5.55
C LYS A 221 -18.37 -10.91 -5.59
N SER A 222 -17.53 -11.49 -4.73
CA SER A 222 -16.10 -11.15 -4.69
C SER A 222 -15.39 -11.52 -5.99
N ASN A 223 -15.76 -12.65 -6.63
CA ASN A 223 -15.22 -13.03 -7.94
C ASN A 223 -15.65 -12.07 -9.07
N MET A 224 -16.86 -11.48 -9.01
CA MET A 224 -17.24 -10.44 -9.98
C MET A 224 -16.34 -9.20 -9.85
N THR A 225 -16.07 -8.77 -8.62
CA THR A 225 -15.15 -7.66 -8.34
C THR A 225 -13.74 -7.98 -8.85
N LEU A 226 -13.25 -9.20 -8.55
CA LEU A 226 -11.93 -9.66 -9.02
C LEU A 226 -11.86 -9.72 -10.54
N ALA A 227 -12.87 -10.29 -11.20
CA ALA A 227 -12.90 -10.42 -12.66
C ALA A 227 -12.89 -9.06 -13.37
N ALA A 228 -13.70 -8.10 -12.88
CA ALA A 228 -13.71 -6.74 -13.42
C ALA A 228 -12.33 -6.05 -13.23
N GLY A 229 -11.72 -6.18 -12.06
CA GLY A 229 -10.41 -5.61 -11.78
C GLY A 229 -9.27 -6.28 -12.56
N ALA A 230 -9.27 -7.60 -12.62
CA ALA A 230 -8.28 -8.35 -13.40
C ALA A 230 -8.39 -8.02 -14.90
N LEU A 231 -9.61 -7.91 -15.42
CA LEU A 231 -9.84 -7.50 -16.81
C LEU A 231 -9.35 -6.04 -17.04
N ALA A 232 -9.61 -5.13 -16.12
CA ALA A 232 -9.10 -3.75 -16.22
C ALA A 232 -7.56 -3.73 -16.35
N ILE A 233 -6.87 -4.51 -15.52
CA ILE A 233 -5.40 -4.61 -15.57
C ILE A 233 -4.93 -5.31 -16.86
N ALA A 234 -5.58 -6.38 -17.26
CA ALA A 234 -5.24 -7.09 -18.50
C ALA A 234 -5.40 -6.18 -19.73
N VAL A 235 -6.50 -5.42 -19.81
CA VAL A 235 -6.71 -4.43 -20.88
C VAL A 235 -5.63 -3.33 -20.81
N ALA A 236 -5.33 -2.79 -19.64
CA ALA A 236 -4.29 -1.78 -19.49
C ALA A 236 -2.93 -2.31 -19.96
N VAL A 237 -2.48 -3.45 -19.45
CA VAL A 237 -1.14 -3.97 -19.73
C VAL A 237 -1.04 -4.55 -21.15
N ALA A 238 -1.84 -5.58 -21.48
CA ALA A 238 -1.75 -6.24 -22.76
C ALA A 238 -2.28 -5.37 -23.91
N GLY A 239 -3.46 -4.74 -23.72
CA GLY A 239 -4.02 -3.81 -24.70
C GLY A 239 -3.15 -2.57 -24.90
N GLY A 240 -2.54 -2.05 -23.82
CA GLY A 240 -1.61 -0.92 -23.87
C GLY A 240 -0.33 -1.25 -24.64
N ILE A 241 0.28 -2.40 -24.39
CA ILE A 241 1.46 -2.88 -25.13
C ILE A 241 1.10 -3.03 -26.61
N LEU A 242 -0.03 -3.66 -26.91
CA LEU A 242 -0.49 -3.82 -28.30
C LEU A 242 -0.73 -2.47 -28.97
N ALA A 243 -1.36 -1.50 -28.29
CA ALA A 243 -1.56 -0.16 -28.81
C ALA A 243 -0.23 0.57 -29.10
N ILE A 244 0.76 0.41 -28.25
CA ILE A 244 2.11 0.97 -28.47
C ILE A 244 2.77 0.33 -29.71
N TRP A 245 2.62 -0.98 -29.90
CA TRP A 245 3.17 -1.71 -31.06
C TRP A 245 2.50 -1.33 -32.37
N LEU A 246 1.16 -1.22 -32.37
CA LEU A 246 0.37 -0.90 -33.58
C LEU A 246 0.33 0.60 -33.87
N PHE A 247 1.04 1.44 -33.12
CA PHE A 247 0.97 2.91 -33.22
C PHE A 247 -0.47 3.44 -33.16
N SER A 248 -1.36 2.70 -32.48
CA SER A 248 -2.75 3.09 -32.28
C SER A 248 -2.89 3.95 -31.03
N GLY A 249 -3.98 4.73 -30.96
CA GLY A 249 -4.23 5.63 -29.85
C GLY A 249 -4.43 4.90 -28.53
N LEU A 250 -3.57 5.13 -27.53
CA LEU A 250 -3.65 4.58 -26.18
C LEU A 250 -4.94 5.04 -25.45
N LYS A 251 -5.56 6.14 -25.88
CA LYS A 251 -6.77 6.71 -25.27
C LYS A 251 -7.93 5.71 -25.14
N VAL A 252 -8.17 4.89 -26.16
CA VAL A 252 -9.26 3.88 -26.14
C VAL A 252 -8.98 2.84 -25.05
N VAL A 253 -7.76 2.33 -24.97
CA VAL A 253 -7.34 1.36 -23.94
C VAL A 253 -7.52 1.96 -22.54
N LEU A 254 -7.06 3.19 -22.32
CA LEU A 254 -7.19 3.88 -21.04
C LEU A 254 -8.67 4.15 -20.68
N SER A 255 -9.51 4.49 -21.65
CA SER A 255 -10.96 4.69 -21.42
C SER A 255 -11.65 3.40 -21.01
N ILE A 256 -11.40 2.29 -21.70
CA ILE A 256 -11.95 0.97 -21.32
C ILE A 256 -11.45 0.59 -19.92
N THR A 257 -10.16 0.76 -19.65
CA THR A 257 -9.56 0.50 -18.32
C THR A 257 -10.22 1.34 -17.24
N ALA A 258 -10.48 2.61 -17.49
CA ALA A 258 -11.14 3.51 -16.53
C ALA A 258 -12.58 3.05 -16.22
N VAL A 259 -13.35 2.68 -17.23
CA VAL A 259 -14.73 2.15 -17.06
C VAL A 259 -14.72 0.86 -16.24
N LEU A 260 -13.82 -0.08 -16.55
CA LEU A 260 -13.66 -1.32 -15.78
C LEU A 260 -13.19 -1.07 -14.35
N GLY A 261 -12.28 -0.11 -14.14
CA GLY A 261 -11.82 0.30 -12.83
C GLY A 261 -12.93 0.92 -11.96
N LEU A 262 -13.79 1.76 -12.58
CA LEU A 262 -14.98 2.30 -11.91
C LEU A 262 -15.97 1.19 -11.56
N ALA A 263 -16.23 0.25 -12.49
CA ALA A 263 -17.07 -0.91 -12.21
C ALA A 263 -16.51 -1.75 -11.06
N THR A 264 -15.20 -2.00 -11.04
CA THR A 264 -14.53 -2.71 -9.95
C THR A 264 -14.72 -1.99 -8.61
N THR A 265 -14.53 -0.67 -8.58
CA THR A 265 -14.71 0.15 -7.37
C THR A 265 -16.15 0.14 -6.89
N ALA A 266 -17.13 0.21 -7.79
CA ALA A 266 -18.55 0.15 -7.47
C ALA A 266 -18.96 -1.22 -6.91
N LEU A 267 -18.50 -2.31 -7.54
CA LEU A 267 -18.74 -3.68 -7.06
C LEU A 267 -18.13 -3.90 -5.67
N TYR A 268 -16.89 -3.47 -5.49
CA TYR A 268 -16.22 -3.53 -4.20
C TYR A 268 -16.95 -2.69 -3.13
N GLY A 269 -17.37 -1.48 -3.45
CA GLY A 269 -18.14 -0.62 -2.56
C GLY A 269 -19.46 -1.26 -2.12
N ARG A 270 -20.18 -1.90 -3.05
CA ARG A 270 -21.39 -2.69 -2.75
C ARG A 270 -21.09 -3.79 -1.72
N ASP A 271 -19.99 -4.51 -1.90
CA ASP A 271 -19.61 -5.62 -1.04
C ASP A 271 -19.20 -5.13 0.36
N VAL A 272 -18.43 -4.03 0.44
CA VAL A 272 -18.06 -3.37 1.72
C VAL A 272 -19.30 -2.90 2.48
N ILE A 273 -20.28 -2.28 1.78
CA ILE A 273 -21.56 -1.89 2.40
C ILE A 273 -22.30 -3.13 2.91
N GLY A 274 -22.27 -4.24 2.15
CA GLY A 274 -22.85 -5.52 2.58
C GLY A 274 -22.24 -6.05 3.87
N ILE A 275 -20.89 -6.06 3.97
CA ILE A 275 -20.16 -6.44 5.18
C ILE A 275 -20.56 -5.53 6.35
N PHE A 276 -20.62 -4.21 6.11
CA PHE A 276 -20.99 -3.25 7.15
C PHE A 276 -22.43 -3.45 7.66
N ARG A 277 -23.38 -3.72 6.76
CA ARG A 277 -24.79 -4.00 7.12
C ARG A 277 -24.95 -5.34 7.86
N GLY A 278 -24.17 -6.36 7.48
CA GLY A 278 -24.19 -7.69 8.09
C GLY A 278 -23.44 -7.82 9.41
N ARG A 279 -22.82 -6.73 9.92
CA ARG A 279 -22.01 -6.77 11.14
C ARG A 279 -22.83 -7.12 12.39
N LYS A 280 -22.27 -7.98 13.22
CA LYS A 280 -22.80 -8.29 14.55
C LYS A 280 -22.21 -7.36 15.63
N ARG A 281 -21.04 -6.79 15.39
CA ARG A 281 -20.40 -5.84 16.31
C ARG A 281 -21.08 -4.49 16.22
N ARG A 282 -21.76 -4.09 17.30
CA ARG A 282 -22.50 -2.80 17.37
C ARG A 282 -21.55 -1.61 17.45
N GLN A 283 -20.54 -1.69 18.34
CA GLN A 283 -19.51 -0.64 18.48
C GLN A 283 -18.30 -0.97 17.59
N LEU A 284 -18.00 -0.06 16.68
CA LEU A 284 -16.86 -0.21 15.77
C LEU A 284 -15.57 0.23 16.46
N GLU A 285 -14.55 -0.60 16.41
CA GLU A 285 -13.20 -0.24 16.82
C GLU A 285 -12.64 0.87 15.94
N LEU A 286 -11.67 1.63 16.47
CA LEU A 286 -11.06 2.77 15.77
C LEU A 286 -10.52 2.40 14.37
N ASN A 287 -9.83 1.25 14.25
CA ASN A 287 -9.31 0.79 12.96
C ASN A 287 -10.39 0.62 11.89
N THR A 288 -11.60 0.24 12.28
CA THR A 288 -12.74 0.10 11.35
C THR A 288 -13.35 1.46 11.03
N ARG A 289 -13.50 2.35 12.03
CA ARG A 289 -13.97 3.73 11.79
C ARG A 289 -13.04 4.49 10.85
N MET A 290 -11.74 4.34 11.01
CA MET A 290 -10.75 4.98 10.13
C MET A 290 -10.72 4.34 8.74
N ALA A 291 -10.95 3.04 8.60
CA ALA A 291 -11.13 2.40 7.31
C ALA A 291 -12.34 2.94 6.54
N VAL A 292 -13.43 3.35 7.22
CA VAL A 292 -14.56 4.03 6.56
C VAL A 292 -14.11 5.33 5.88
N LEU A 293 -13.21 6.11 6.50
CA LEU A 293 -12.66 7.32 5.88
C LEU A 293 -11.76 7.00 4.67
N SER A 294 -11.05 5.85 4.71
CA SER A 294 -10.32 5.37 3.52
C SER A 294 -11.26 5.01 2.38
N PHE A 295 -12.37 4.32 2.67
CA PHE A 295 -13.38 3.99 1.65
C PHE A 295 -14.08 5.25 1.11
N ALA A 296 -14.34 6.24 1.95
CA ALA A 296 -14.84 7.55 1.52
C ALA A 296 -13.83 8.24 0.59
N SER A 297 -12.53 8.12 0.89
CA SER A 297 -11.47 8.66 0.02
C SER A 297 -11.37 7.91 -1.32
N LEU A 298 -11.57 6.59 -1.34
CA LEU A 298 -11.65 5.80 -2.58
C LEU A 298 -12.84 6.25 -3.44
N ALA A 299 -14.02 6.38 -2.82
CA ALA A 299 -15.22 6.87 -3.51
C ALA A 299 -15.04 8.31 -4.01
N GLY A 300 -14.42 9.17 -3.18
CA GLY A 300 -14.09 10.55 -3.54
C GLY A 300 -13.10 10.63 -4.70
N ALA A 301 -12.06 9.78 -4.71
CA ALA A 301 -11.12 9.68 -5.83
C ALA A 301 -11.81 9.20 -7.12
N ALA A 302 -12.67 8.17 -7.04
CA ALA A 302 -13.44 7.71 -8.18
C ALA A 302 -14.34 8.81 -8.76
N LEU A 303 -15.08 9.52 -7.89
CA LEU A 303 -15.92 10.65 -8.28
C LEU A 303 -15.09 11.79 -8.89
N LEU A 304 -13.99 12.16 -8.24
CA LEU A 304 -13.07 13.18 -8.75
C LEU A 304 -12.53 12.80 -10.14
N GLY A 305 -12.11 11.54 -10.33
CA GLY A 305 -11.66 11.06 -11.63
C GLY A 305 -12.73 11.21 -12.73
N VAL A 306 -13.98 10.84 -12.41
CA VAL A 306 -15.11 11.00 -13.35
C VAL A 306 -15.33 12.48 -13.68
N VAL A 307 -15.39 13.36 -12.67
CA VAL A 307 -15.59 14.79 -12.87
C VAL A 307 -14.48 15.38 -13.73
N LEU A 308 -13.22 15.06 -13.43
CA LEU A 308 -12.07 15.57 -14.19
C LEU A 308 -12.06 15.09 -15.65
N VAL A 309 -12.50 13.86 -15.93
CA VAL A 309 -12.62 13.34 -17.30
C VAL A 309 -13.75 14.06 -18.02
N LEU A 310 -14.93 14.19 -17.42
CA LEU A 310 -16.09 14.84 -18.03
C LEU A 310 -15.88 16.34 -18.31
N THR A 311 -15.09 17.01 -17.49
CA THR A 311 -14.73 18.43 -17.66
C THR A 311 -13.51 18.63 -18.56
N GLY A 312 -12.85 17.56 -19.03
CA GLY A 312 -11.61 17.66 -19.80
C GLY A 312 -10.39 18.10 -18.98
N ALA A 313 -10.51 18.18 -17.64
CA ALA A 313 -9.49 18.71 -16.74
C ALA A 313 -8.55 17.63 -16.17
N PHE A 314 -8.70 16.35 -16.58
CA PHE A 314 -7.96 15.24 -15.99
C PHE A 314 -6.43 15.41 -16.09
N ALA A 315 -5.91 15.79 -17.25
CA ALA A 315 -4.47 15.97 -17.44
C ALA A 315 -3.87 17.05 -16.52
N ALA A 316 -4.62 18.12 -16.26
CA ALA A 316 -4.18 19.22 -15.39
C ALA A 316 -4.20 18.84 -13.88
N HIS A 317 -5.13 17.98 -13.47
CA HIS A 317 -5.37 17.67 -12.06
C HIS A 317 -5.15 16.20 -11.69
N VAL A 318 -4.53 15.39 -12.56
CA VAL A 318 -4.24 13.98 -12.28
C VAL A 318 -3.41 13.81 -10.99
N GLY A 319 -2.55 14.76 -10.65
CA GLY A 319 -1.80 14.74 -9.40
C GLY A 319 -2.68 14.80 -8.15
N ALA A 320 -3.77 15.60 -8.16
CA ALA A 320 -4.73 15.66 -7.06
C ALA A 320 -5.52 14.33 -6.93
N PHE A 321 -5.92 13.73 -8.06
CA PHE A 321 -6.57 12.42 -8.12
C PHE A 321 -5.66 11.33 -7.53
N VAL A 322 -4.39 11.26 -7.98
CA VAL A 322 -3.41 10.27 -7.51
C VAL A 322 -3.08 10.50 -6.02
N PHE A 323 -2.94 11.75 -5.58
CA PHE A 323 -2.70 12.09 -4.19
C PHE A 323 -3.81 11.56 -3.27
N LEU A 324 -5.10 11.79 -3.62
CA LEU A 324 -6.23 11.30 -2.84
C LEU A 324 -6.29 9.77 -2.83
N ALA A 325 -6.01 9.10 -3.96
CA ALA A 325 -5.96 7.65 -4.06
C ALA A 325 -4.81 7.06 -3.21
N ILE A 326 -3.64 7.67 -3.22
CA ILE A 326 -2.47 7.22 -2.46
C ILE A 326 -2.65 7.48 -0.96
N PHE A 327 -2.89 8.73 -0.56
CA PHE A 327 -2.86 9.11 0.86
C PHE A 327 -4.22 8.93 1.54
N GLY A 328 -5.32 9.16 0.85
CA GLY A 328 -6.66 8.97 1.40
C GLY A 328 -7.08 7.51 1.44
N TRP A 329 -6.95 6.79 0.32
CA TRP A 329 -7.36 5.38 0.22
C TRP A 329 -6.28 4.42 0.73
N LEU A 330 -5.15 4.30 0.02
CA LEU A 330 -4.16 3.26 0.32
C LEU A 330 -3.47 3.50 1.66
N SER A 331 -2.88 4.68 1.86
CA SER A 331 -2.16 5.00 3.10
C SER A 331 -3.11 5.07 4.29
N GLY A 332 -4.29 5.66 4.12
CA GLY A 332 -5.29 5.70 5.19
C GLY A 332 -5.72 4.31 5.64
N LEU A 333 -5.96 3.38 4.69
CA LEU A 333 -6.31 2.00 5.00
C LEU A 333 -5.15 1.27 5.68
N ILE A 334 -3.92 1.41 5.16
CA ILE A 334 -2.72 0.78 5.73
C ILE A 334 -2.50 1.27 7.17
N LEU A 335 -2.52 2.58 7.42
CA LEU A 335 -2.33 3.15 8.76
C LEU A 335 -3.41 2.66 9.74
N ALA A 336 -4.68 2.64 9.32
CA ALA A 336 -5.78 2.15 10.14
C ALA A 336 -5.60 0.67 10.50
N LYS A 337 -5.18 -0.16 9.54
CA LYS A 337 -4.95 -1.59 9.77
C LYS A 337 -3.68 -1.84 10.56
N LEU A 338 -2.60 -1.12 10.27
CA LEU A 338 -1.32 -1.22 10.99
C LEU A 338 -1.49 -0.98 12.49
N TYR A 339 -2.27 0.04 12.88
CA TYR A 339 -2.62 0.30 14.27
C TYR A 339 -3.19 -0.94 15.00
N LYS A 340 -4.11 -1.67 14.35
CA LYS A 340 -4.69 -2.90 14.92
C LYS A 340 -3.77 -4.11 14.81
N ILE A 341 -3.11 -4.27 13.67
CA ILE A 341 -2.22 -5.41 13.37
C ILE A 341 -1.05 -5.42 14.36
N VAL A 342 -0.40 -4.29 14.58
CA VAL A 342 0.74 -4.21 15.51
C VAL A 342 0.30 -4.55 16.93
N ALA A 343 -0.83 -4.02 17.40
CA ALA A 343 -1.37 -4.36 18.72
C ALA A 343 -1.68 -5.87 18.83
N PHE A 344 -2.30 -6.45 17.80
CA PHE A 344 -2.64 -7.89 17.77
C PHE A 344 -1.39 -8.78 17.76
N LEU A 345 -0.42 -8.49 16.90
CA LEU A 345 0.82 -9.27 16.81
C LEU A 345 1.66 -9.13 18.08
N THR A 346 1.69 -7.94 18.68
CA THR A 346 2.34 -7.72 19.98
C THR A 346 1.67 -8.56 21.08
N TRP A 347 0.35 -8.57 21.11
CA TRP A 347 -0.42 -9.39 22.06
C TRP A 347 -0.11 -10.87 21.86
N LEU A 348 -0.15 -11.34 20.62
CA LEU A 348 0.08 -12.76 20.30
C LEU A 348 1.51 -13.19 20.66
N GLU A 349 2.52 -12.37 20.38
CA GLU A 349 3.91 -12.62 20.72
C GLU A 349 4.15 -12.69 22.25
N THR A 350 3.57 -11.73 22.98
CA THR A 350 3.81 -11.59 24.42
C THR A 350 2.97 -12.58 25.22
N TYR A 351 1.69 -12.69 24.93
CA TYR A 351 0.72 -13.42 25.77
C TYR A 351 0.29 -14.76 25.20
N GLY A 352 0.52 -15.01 23.90
CA GLY A 352 0.19 -16.30 23.28
C GLY A 352 0.78 -17.51 24.04
N PRO A 353 2.06 -17.49 24.44
CA PRO A 353 2.70 -18.60 25.16
C PRO A 353 2.12 -18.86 26.56
N VAL A 354 1.56 -17.86 27.24
CA VAL A 354 1.03 -17.94 28.60
C VAL A 354 -0.50 -17.96 28.65
N MET A 355 -1.17 -17.95 27.50
CA MET A 355 -2.61 -17.93 27.43
C MET A 355 -3.22 -19.19 28.07
N GLY A 356 -4.20 -18.98 28.98
CA GLY A 356 -4.82 -20.03 29.79
C GLY A 356 -3.99 -20.51 31.00
N ARG A 357 -2.77 -19.99 31.18
CA ARG A 357 -1.91 -20.29 32.35
C ARG A 357 -1.77 -19.10 33.30
N ALA A 358 -1.81 -17.89 32.77
CA ALA A 358 -1.74 -16.65 33.53
C ALA A 358 -2.84 -15.69 33.06
N PRO A 359 -3.28 -14.72 33.90
CA PRO A 359 -4.16 -13.64 33.46
C PRO A 359 -3.49 -12.82 32.37
N THR A 360 -4.20 -12.58 31.26
CA THR A 360 -3.70 -11.80 30.12
C THR A 360 -4.66 -10.64 29.79
N PRO A 361 -4.13 -9.48 29.37
CA PRO A 361 -4.97 -8.38 28.92
C PRO A 361 -5.65 -8.76 27.60
N ARG A 362 -6.70 -8.03 27.21
CA ARG A 362 -7.28 -8.14 25.87
C ARG A 362 -6.44 -7.33 24.87
N VAL A 363 -6.52 -7.66 23.60
CA VAL A 363 -5.80 -6.90 22.53
C VAL A 363 -6.14 -5.41 22.56
N GLN A 364 -7.38 -5.06 22.91
CA GLN A 364 -7.83 -3.67 23.01
C GLN A 364 -7.23 -2.90 24.18
N ASP A 365 -6.75 -3.60 25.21
CA ASP A 365 -6.12 -2.96 26.38
C ASP A 365 -4.67 -2.51 26.09
N LEU A 366 -4.08 -2.91 24.95
CA LEU A 366 -2.77 -2.46 24.49
C LEU A 366 -2.81 -1.07 23.83
N VAL A 367 -3.98 -0.53 23.56
CA VAL A 367 -4.15 0.72 22.79
C VAL A 367 -5.20 1.63 23.42
N SER A 368 -5.04 2.95 23.27
CA SER A 368 -6.05 3.94 23.67
C SER A 368 -6.70 4.54 22.43
N GLU A 369 -7.90 4.06 22.08
CA GLU A 369 -8.63 4.56 20.91
C GLU A 369 -9.00 6.04 21.02
N ALA A 370 -9.34 6.53 22.22
CA ALA A 370 -9.67 7.93 22.45
C ALA A 370 -8.47 8.85 22.14
N ARG A 371 -7.26 8.42 22.54
CA ARG A 371 -6.03 9.17 22.30
C ARG A 371 -5.59 9.09 20.83
N ALA A 372 -5.74 7.92 20.19
CA ALA A 372 -5.32 7.70 18.81
C ALA A 372 -6.24 8.38 17.80
N SER A 373 -7.55 8.46 18.07
CA SER A 373 -8.55 8.96 17.12
C SER A 373 -8.24 10.36 16.59
N LYS A 374 -7.77 11.28 17.45
CA LYS A 374 -7.43 12.66 17.06
C LYS A 374 -6.33 12.72 16.00
N TRP A 375 -5.34 11.84 16.07
CA TRP A 375 -4.23 11.81 15.12
C TRP A 375 -4.67 11.34 13.73
N PHE A 376 -5.56 10.36 13.69
CA PHE A 376 -6.19 9.93 12.45
C PHE A 376 -7.07 11.03 11.85
N VAL A 377 -7.86 11.74 12.67
CA VAL A 377 -8.68 12.87 12.19
C VAL A 377 -7.78 13.96 11.59
N ILE A 378 -6.71 14.35 12.29
CA ILE A 378 -5.74 15.33 11.77
C ILE A 378 -5.17 14.86 10.43
N TYR A 379 -4.79 13.59 10.32
CA TYR A 379 -4.26 13.02 9.10
C TYR A 379 -5.27 13.12 7.94
N TYR A 380 -6.51 12.69 8.12
CA TYR A 380 -7.52 12.71 7.04
C TYR A 380 -7.95 14.14 6.67
N VAL A 381 -8.12 15.03 7.65
CA VAL A 381 -8.38 16.46 7.37
C VAL A 381 -7.26 17.03 6.51
N ALA A 382 -6.01 16.72 6.84
CA ALA A 382 -4.85 17.17 6.07
C ALA A 382 -4.82 16.59 4.64
N VAL A 383 -5.17 15.31 4.46
CA VAL A 383 -5.25 14.68 3.13
C VAL A 383 -6.32 15.35 2.26
N TRP A 384 -7.54 15.54 2.79
CA TRP A 384 -8.60 16.16 2.02
C TRP A 384 -8.33 17.64 1.74
N SER A 385 -7.78 18.37 2.71
CA SER A 385 -7.33 19.76 2.49
C SER A 385 -6.22 19.83 1.43
N GLY A 386 -5.23 18.94 1.51
CA GLY A 386 -4.16 18.84 0.51
C GLY A 386 -4.69 18.57 -0.90
N THR A 387 -5.68 17.69 -1.04
CA THR A 387 -6.36 17.45 -2.32
C THR A 387 -7.01 18.71 -2.87
N LEU A 388 -7.73 19.46 -2.03
CA LEU A 388 -8.35 20.73 -2.43
C LEU A 388 -7.31 21.79 -2.81
N MET A 389 -6.19 21.86 -2.10
CA MET A 389 -5.11 22.81 -2.41
C MET A 389 -4.42 22.46 -3.74
N LEU A 390 -4.29 21.17 -4.07
CA LEU A 390 -3.78 20.73 -5.37
C LEU A 390 -4.75 21.10 -6.51
N LEU A 391 -6.06 20.94 -6.31
CA LEU A 391 -7.07 21.36 -7.28
C LEU A 391 -7.10 22.86 -7.47
N ALA A 392 -6.88 23.62 -6.40
CA ALA A 392 -6.82 25.08 -6.43
C ALA A 392 -5.47 25.63 -6.92
N GLY A 393 -4.49 24.80 -7.23
CA GLY A 393 -3.15 25.23 -7.67
C GLY A 393 -2.38 26.02 -6.60
N GLN A 394 -2.55 25.68 -5.31
CA GLN A 394 -1.95 26.38 -4.17
C GLN A 394 -0.79 25.60 -3.53
N PRO A 395 0.44 25.64 -4.07
CA PRO A 395 1.55 24.80 -3.61
C PRO A 395 1.97 25.08 -2.16
N TRP A 396 1.92 26.33 -1.69
CA TRP A 396 2.26 26.67 -0.30
C TRP A 396 1.24 26.11 0.70
N ALA A 397 -0.04 26.23 0.39
CA ALA A 397 -1.10 25.67 1.23
C ALA A 397 -1.05 24.12 1.22
N PHE A 398 -0.66 23.50 0.10
CA PHE A 398 -0.39 22.06 0.04
C PHE A 398 0.76 21.65 0.98
N ARG A 399 1.85 22.43 1.05
CA ARG A 399 2.94 22.17 2.00
C ARG A 399 2.49 22.24 3.46
N ALA A 400 1.61 23.20 3.79
CA ALA A 400 1.01 23.27 5.12
C ALA A 400 0.13 22.04 5.42
N ALA A 401 -0.64 21.54 4.45
CA ALA A 401 -1.38 20.30 4.58
C ALA A 401 -0.44 19.10 4.79
N ALA A 402 0.68 19.02 4.05
CA ALA A 402 1.69 17.98 4.24
C ALA A 402 2.34 18.03 5.63
N ALA A 403 2.60 19.22 6.17
CA ALA A 403 3.07 19.39 7.55
C ALA A 403 2.03 18.88 8.56
N MET A 404 0.75 19.18 8.35
CA MET A 404 -0.33 18.68 9.20
C MET A 404 -0.48 17.15 9.09
N MET A 405 -0.29 16.54 7.89
CA MET A 405 -0.21 15.09 7.73
C MET A 405 0.93 14.50 8.56
N THR A 406 2.10 15.16 8.58
CA THR A 406 3.26 14.73 9.36
C THR A 406 2.93 14.73 10.87
N VAL A 407 2.26 15.74 11.37
CA VAL A 407 1.80 15.79 12.78
C VAL A 407 0.86 14.62 13.09
N GLY A 408 -0.11 14.37 12.22
CA GLY A 408 -1.02 13.22 12.35
C GLY A 408 -0.25 11.88 12.36
N LEU A 409 0.70 11.72 11.43
CA LEU A 409 1.52 10.50 11.33
C LEU A 409 2.39 10.29 12.58
N VAL A 410 3.06 11.34 13.08
CA VAL A 410 3.84 11.27 14.33
C VAL A 410 2.98 10.76 15.48
N GLY A 411 1.75 11.30 15.60
CA GLY A 411 0.81 10.86 16.61
C GLY A 411 0.41 9.39 16.46
N ILE A 412 0.08 8.95 15.23
CA ILE A 412 -0.29 7.54 14.94
C ILE A 412 0.90 6.61 15.27
N VAL A 413 2.09 6.94 14.80
CA VAL A 413 3.30 6.11 15.03
C VAL A 413 3.63 6.04 16.52
N ARG A 414 3.48 7.14 17.26
CA ARG A 414 3.65 7.14 18.72
C ARG A 414 2.71 6.14 19.41
N GLU A 415 1.44 6.08 18.98
CA GLU A 415 0.47 5.11 19.53
C GLU A 415 0.85 3.67 19.16
N VAL A 416 1.32 3.42 17.95
CA VAL A 416 1.83 2.10 17.52
C VAL A 416 3.04 1.68 18.35
N ILE A 417 3.99 2.58 18.61
CA ILE A 417 5.16 2.30 19.46
C ILE A 417 4.73 2.05 20.92
N ARG A 418 3.75 2.80 21.45
CA ARG A 418 3.21 2.57 22.80
C ARG A 418 2.60 1.18 22.93
N ALA A 419 1.80 0.76 21.93
CA ALA A 419 1.23 -0.60 21.89
C ALA A 419 2.36 -1.65 21.90
N ARG A 420 3.39 -1.47 21.08
CA ARG A 420 4.54 -2.38 21.01
C ARG A 420 5.36 -2.42 22.28
N ARG A 421 5.37 -1.34 23.07
CA ARG A 421 6.03 -1.25 24.38
C ARG A 421 5.12 -1.64 25.54
N LEU A 422 3.90 -2.12 25.29
CA LEU A 422 2.90 -2.45 26.31
C LEU A 422 2.65 -1.29 27.29
N ALA A 423 2.78 -0.05 26.83
CA ALA A 423 2.80 1.13 27.70
C ALA A 423 1.43 1.44 28.34
N ASP A 424 0.35 0.97 27.75
CA ASP A 424 -1.03 1.19 28.19
C ASP A 424 -1.60 -0.02 28.97
N VAL A 425 -0.84 -1.11 29.10
CA VAL A 425 -1.25 -2.29 29.87
C VAL A 425 -0.99 -2.05 31.35
N GLU A 426 -1.97 -2.34 32.19
CA GLU A 426 -1.85 -2.26 33.66
C GLU A 426 -0.71 -3.12 34.18
N SER A 427 0.01 -2.61 35.19
CA SER A 427 1.23 -3.22 35.71
C SER A 427 1.09 -4.71 36.07
N PRO A 428 -0.01 -5.19 36.73
CA PRO A 428 -0.18 -6.61 37.05
C PRO A 428 -0.29 -7.53 35.83
N LEU A 429 -0.78 -7.02 34.71
CA LEU A 429 -1.02 -7.79 33.49
C LEU A 429 0.07 -7.56 32.42
N ARG A 430 1.00 -6.63 32.64
CA ARG A 430 1.94 -6.20 31.58
C ARG A 430 2.90 -7.31 31.17
N LEU A 431 3.50 -8.01 32.09
CA LEU A 431 4.41 -9.13 31.85
C LEU A 431 4.20 -10.17 32.95
N PRO A 432 3.14 -11.00 32.88
CA PRO A 432 2.92 -12.09 33.81
C PRO A 432 4.03 -13.15 33.69
N ASP A 433 4.16 -14.02 34.67
CA ASP A 433 5.20 -15.06 34.70
C ASP A 433 5.18 -15.90 33.41
N GLY A 434 6.35 -16.04 32.80
CA GLY A 434 6.53 -16.74 31.53
C GLY A 434 6.25 -15.91 30.26
N ALA A 435 5.73 -14.66 30.38
CA ALA A 435 5.61 -13.75 29.26
C ALA A 435 6.93 -13.03 28.99
N CYS A 436 7.22 -12.80 27.70
CA CYS A 436 8.43 -12.08 27.27
C CYS A 436 8.06 -10.72 26.67
N ALA A 437 8.85 -9.68 26.96
CA ALA A 437 8.72 -8.38 26.32
C ALA A 437 8.95 -8.50 24.80
N PRO A 438 8.09 -7.88 23.97
CA PRO A 438 8.23 -7.96 22.52
C PRO A 438 9.42 -7.11 22.04
N HIS A 439 10.09 -7.56 20.98
CA HIS A 439 11.14 -6.78 20.33
C HIS A 439 10.54 -5.77 19.34
N LEU A 440 11.11 -4.56 19.24
CA LEU A 440 10.51 -3.48 18.43
C LEU A 440 10.45 -3.81 16.92
N LEU A 441 11.48 -4.46 16.38
CA LEU A 441 11.66 -4.64 14.94
C LEU A 441 11.48 -6.07 14.44
N CYS A 442 11.46 -7.07 15.30
CA CYS A 442 11.26 -8.46 14.88
C CYS A 442 10.41 -9.20 15.92
N ALA A 443 9.66 -10.22 15.48
CA ALA A 443 9.01 -11.13 16.40
C ALA A 443 10.02 -12.19 16.89
N ARG A 444 9.88 -12.60 18.16
CA ARG A 444 10.61 -13.77 18.69
C ARG A 444 9.94 -15.04 18.16
N ASN A 445 10.71 -15.99 17.73
CA ASN A 445 10.24 -17.33 17.36
C ASN A 445 10.06 -18.16 18.62
#